data_8987625376417f9d2685fc625c0092ea
#
_entry.id   8987625376417f9d2685fc625c0092ea
#
_cell.length_a   1.000
_cell.length_b   1.000
_cell.length_c   1.000
_cell.angle_alpha   90.00
_cell.angle_beta   90.00
_cell.angle_gamma   90.00
#
_symmetry.space_group_name_H-M   'P 1'
#
loop_
_entity.id
_entity.type
_entity.pdbx_description
1 polymer ?
#
loop_
_entity_poly.entity_id
_entity_poly.type
_entity_poly.pdbx_seq_one_letter_code
_entity_poly.pdbx_strand_id
1 'polypeptide(L)'
;MNNIPFATFLEQLQETNQPLDFFCDFEKINRNVEDIRLDLCMLNSLIGCTDMRQAVETIWRRDRSTFASLPMLLALRLGENKKYMEADGTCKSVRELTQSIDGVMHLLRESGLQQVLQEQKIKDTVDYDFGIETGLDTNARKNRSGHIMEQRVAQLLREYGIPFETEVYSRTWPVLSETLGTDEKRFDFVIPTPGCTYLAEVNFYSSGGSKLNEVARAYTELSQKINEVAGFTFLWITDGKGWLSARNKLQEAYAAIPLVYNLTSIRDFLSSITA
;
A
#
# COMPACT_ATOMS: atom_id res chain seq x y z
N MET A 1 -0.96 7.85 -32.34
CA MET A 1 -0.12 6.65 -32.56
C MET A 1 1.05 6.72 -31.60
N ASN A 2 1.42 5.61 -30.98
CA ASN A 2 2.56 5.54 -30.07
C ASN A 2 3.83 6.03 -30.79
N ASN A 3 4.57 6.93 -30.14
CA ASN A 3 5.68 7.67 -30.78
C ASN A 3 6.96 6.85 -31.00
N ILE A 4 7.07 5.68 -30.38
CA ILE A 4 8.27 4.82 -30.47
C ILE A 4 7.93 3.41 -30.91
N PRO A 5 8.86 2.68 -31.56
CA PRO A 5 8.68 1.25 -31.88
C PRO A 5 8.48 0.43 -30.60
N PHE A 6 7.66 -0.61 -30.67
CA PHE A 6 7.40 -1.49 -29.50
C PHE A 6 8.69 -2.14 -28.92
N ALA A 7 9.66 -2.46 -29.78
CA ALA A 7 10.96 -2.98 -29.33
C ALA A 7 11.68 -1.96 -28.42
N THR A 8 11.73 -0.69 -28.83
CA THR A 8 12.29 0.40 -28.02
C THR A 8 11.53 0.62 -26.73
N PHE A 9 10.20 0.52 -26.77
CA PHE A 9 9.37 0.60 -25.56
C PHE A 9 9.75 -0.48 -24.54
N LEU A 10 9.97 -1.73 -25.00
CA LEU A 10 10.38 -2.82 -24.14
C LEU A 10 11.79 -2.65 -23.56
N GLU A 11 12.72 -2.12 -24.33
CA GLU A 11 14.10 -1.83 -23.89
C GLU A 11 14.16 -0.77 -22.80
N GLN A 12 13.20 0.16 -22.80
CA GLN A 12 13.09 1.25 -21.83
C GLN A 12 12.44 0.83 -20.51
N LEU A 13 11.82 -0.38 -20.42
CA LEU A 13 11.16 -0.84 -19.21
C LEU A 13 12.13 -0.92 -18.04
N GLN A 14 11.76 -0.31 -16.92
CA GLN A 14 12.56 -0.23 -15.71
C GLN A 14 12.47 -1.53 -14.89
N GLU A 15 13.52 -1.86 -14.15
CA GLU A 15 13.49 -3.00 -13.21
C GLU A 15 12.68 -2.69 -11.97
N THR A 16 12.76 -1.46 -11.50
CA THR A 16 12.07 -0.97 -10.32
C THR A 16 11.80 0.53 -10.43
N ASN A 17 10.75 0.98 -9.78
CA ASN A 17 10.47 2.40 -9.55
C ASN A 17 10.60 2.79 -8.06
N GLN A 18 11.12 1.89 -7.23
CA GLN A 18 11.13 2.00 -5.78
C GLN A 18 12.35 2.80 -5.31
N PRO A 19 12.18 3.97 -4.67
CA PRO A 19 13.24 4.68 -3.96
C PRO A 19 13.59 3.96 -2.65
N LEU A 20 14.66 4.38 -1.95
CA LEU A 20 15.10 3.70 -0.73
C LEU A 20 14.11 3.83 0.44
N ASP A 21 13.41 4.93 0.55
CA ASP A 21 12.34 5.17 1.54
C ASP A 21 11.09 4.29 1.31
N PHE A 22 10.97 3.67 0.14
CA PHE A 22 9.95 2.65 -0.10
C PHE A 22 10.05 1.47 0.86
N PHE A 23 11.28 1.09 1.25
CA PHE A 23 11.50 -0.14 2.01
C PHE A 23 11.09 -0.04 3.47
N CYS A 24 11.07 1.18 4.04
CA CYS A 24 10.69 1.39 5.43
C CYS A 24 10.23 2.85 5.64
N ASP A 25 9.04 3.02 6.20
CA ASP A 25 8.50 4.33 6.57
C ASP A 25 8.81 4.60 8.05
N PHE A 26 10.04 5.05 8.30
CA PHE A 26 10.49 5.33 9.68
C PHE A 26 9.71 6.46 10.35
N GLU A 27 9.16 7.41 9.61
CA GLU A 27 8.33 8.47 10.22
C GLU A 27 7.04 7.91 10.81
N LYS A 28 6.39 7.00 10.06
CA LYS A 28 5.19 6.31 10.51
C LYS A 28 5.49 5.37 11.68
N ILE A 29 6.59 4.60 11.59
CA ILE A 29 7.02 3.68 12.64
C ILE A 29 7.28 4.45 13.93
N ASN A 30 8.04 5.53 13.87
CA ASN A 30 8.31 6.38 15.03
C ASN A 30 7.03 6.91 15.67
N ARG A 31 6.07 7.42 14.88
CA ARG A 31 4.77 7.88 15.41
C ARG A 31 4.03 6.77 16.14
N ASN A 32 3.92 5.59 15.53
CA ASN A 32 3.22 4.46 16.14
C ASN A 32 3.83 4.05 17.48
N VAL A 33 5.16 4.01 17.56
CA VAL A 33 5.88 3.67 18.81
C VAL A 33 5.73 4.78 19.86
N GLU A 34 5.83 6.06 19.46
CA GLU A 34 5.68 7.18 20.39
C GLU A 34 4.27 7.26 20.98
N ASP A 35 3.22 6.91 20.21
CA ASP A 35 1.83 6.90 20.67
C ASP A 35 1.61 5.98 21.89
N ILE A 36 2.40 4.90 22.02
CA ILE A 36 2.28 3.92 23.12
C ILE A 36 3.54 3.83 23.97
N ARG A 37 4.49 4.74 23.79
CA ARG A 37 5.82 4.69 24.44
C ARG A 37 5.73 4.57 25.96
N LEU A 38 4.83 5.31 26.60
CA LEU A 38 4.69 5.28 28.06
C LEU A 38 4.24 3.89 28.54
N ASP A 39 3.29 3.28 27.84
CA ASP A 39 2.85 1.93 28.13
C ASP A 39 4.00 0.92 27.98
N LEU A 40 4.75 1.01 26.89
CA LEU A 40 5.92 0.16 26.66
C LEU A 40 6.97 0.34 27.77
N CYS A 41 7.28 1.57 28.18
CA CYS A 41 8.19 1.83 29.29
C CYS A 41 7.70 1.19 30.61
N MET A 42 6.38 1.19 30.87
CA MET A 42 5.81 0.52 32.03
C MET A 42 5.92 -1.01 31.93
N LEU A 43 5.70 -1.57 30.73
CA LEU A 43 5.84 -3.00 30.44
C LEU A 43 7.28 -3.49 30.57
N ASN A 44 8.29 -2.62 30.49
CA ASN A 44 9.70 -2.99 30.76
C ASN A 44 9.89 -3.60 32.16
N SER A 45 9.04 -3.26 33.13
CA SER A 45 9.11 -3.86 34.47
C SER A 45 8.78 -5.35 34.51
N LEU A 46 8.21 -5.90 33.43
CA LEU A 46 7.99 -7.35 33.29
C LEU A 46 9.26 -8.10 32.84
N ILE A 47 10.28 -7.40 32.35
CA ILE A 47 11.50 -8.01 31.84
C ILE A 47 12.36 -8.50 33.03
N GLY A 48 12.68 -9.79 33.00
CA GLY A 48 13.49 -10.44 34.02
C GLY A 48 12.83 -10.56 35.39
N CYS A 49 11.54 -10.24 35.53
CA CYS A 49 10.83 -10.40 36.80
C CYS A 49 10.72 -11.88 37.17
N THR A 50 10.94 -12.19 38.47
CA THR A 50 10.79 -13.56 39.00
C THR A 50 9.33 -13.92 39.26
N ASP A 51 8.55 -12.96 39.74
CA ASP A 51 7.10 -13.10 39.95
C ASP A 51 6.32 -12.23 38.95
N MET A 52 5.94 -12.83 37.83
CA MET A 52 5.20 -12.16 36.77
C MET A 52 3.85 -11.61 37.24
N ARG A 53 3.15 -12.40 38.11
CA ARG A 53 1.84 -11.96 38.59
C ARG A 53 1.95 -10.71 39.45
N GLN A 54 2.91 -10.69 40.39
CA GLN A 54 3.15 -9.51 41.22
C GLN A 54 3.52 -8.27 40.38
N ALA A 55 4.34 -8.46 39.35
CA ALA A 55 4.68 -7.39 38.43
C ALA A 55 3.47 -6.87 37.69
N VAL A 56 2.63 -7.73 37.13
CA VAL A 56 1.36 -7.37 36.46
C VAL A 56 0.43 -6.64 37.44
N GLU A 57 0.24 -7.13 38.67
CA GLU A 57 -0.59 -6.47 39.68
C GLU A 57 -0.07 -5.07 40.05
N THR A 58 1.23 -4.90 40.07
CA THR A 58 1.86 -3.60 40.35
C THR A 58 1.58 -2.57 39.26
N ILE A 59 1.73 -2.97 37.98
CA ILE A 59 1.36 -2.11 36.84
C ILE A 59 -0.15 -1.84 36.88
N TRP A 60 -0.98 -2.87 37.07
CA TRP A 60 -2.44 -2.75 37.09
C TRP A 60 -2.95 -1.73 38.09
N ARG A 61 -2.37 -1.69 39.29
CA ARG A 61 -2.72 -0.70 40.33
C ARG A 61 -2.29 0.71 39.97
N ARG A 62 -1.23 0.84 39.21
CA ARG A 62 -0.72 2.15 38.77
C ARG A 62 -1.49 2.67 37.57
N ASP A 63 -1.58 1.90 36.55
CA ASP A 63 -2.37 2.20 35.35
C ASP A 63 -2.72 0.91 34.60
N ARG A 64 -3.97 0.50 34.70
CA ARG A 64 -4.49 -0.68 34.00
C ARG A 64 -4.55 -0.51 32.49
N SER A 65 -4.61 0.72 31.98
CA SER A 65 -4.71 1.00 30.54
C SER A 65 -3.44 0.59 29.80
N THR A 66 -2.29 0.52 30.48
CA THR A 66 -1.01 0.03 29.96
C THR A 66 -1.12 -1.32 29.24
N PHE A 67 -1.98 -2.21 29.75
CA PHE A 67 -2.14 -3.55 29.16
C PHE A 67 -2.90 -3.54 27.83
N ALA A 68 -3.54 -2.42 27.46
CA ALA A 68 -4.11 -2.27 26.12
C ALA A 68 -3.04 -2.36 25.02
N SER A 69 -1.80 -1.95 25.34
CA SER A 69 -0.65 -1.98 24.42
C SER A 69 0.09 -3.33 24.43
N LEU A 70 -0.19 -4.24 25.40
CA LEU A 70 0.49 -5.54 25.50
C LEU A 70 0.39 -6.40 24.22
N PRO A 71 -0.76 -6.45 23.50
CA PRO A 71 -0.87 -7.21 22.24
C PRO A 71 0.11 -6.77 21.15
N MET A 72 0.63 -5.53 21.19
CA MET A 72 1.64 -5.06 20.24
C MET A 72 2.90 -5.92 20.31
N LEU A 73 3.29 -6.38 21.50
CA LEU A 73 4.45 -7.29 21.66
C LEU A 73 4.26 -8.67 21.00
N LEU A 74 3.04 -8.95 20.51
CA LEU A 74 2.70 -10.13 19.70
C LEU A 74 2.45 -9.76 18.22
N ALA A 75 2.86 -8.57 17.80
CA ALA A 75 2.60 -8.01 16.47
C ALA A 75 1.10 -7.89 16.13
N LEU A 76 0.24 -7.70 17.13
CA LEU A 76 -1.20 -7.49 16.99
C LEU A 76 -1.51 -6.00 17.11
N ARG A 77 -1.91 -5.37 16.00
CA ARG A 77 -2.17 -3.93 15.97
C ARG A 77 -3.33 -3.52 16.87
N LEU A 78 -3.13 -2.40 17.57
CA LEU A 78 -4.20 -1.73 18.31
C LEU A 78 -5.36 -1.40 17.35
N GLY A 79 -6.58 -1.66 17.79
CA GLY A 79 -7.77 -1.44 16.95
C GLY A 79 -8.19 -2.64 16.09
N GLU A 80 -7.33 -3.63 15.87
CA GLU A 80 -7.75 -4.89 15.28
C GLU A 80 -8.44 -5.77 16.35
N ASN A 81 -9.71 -6.10 16.11
CA ASN A 81 -10.41 -7.04 17.02
C ASN A 81 -10.02 -8.48 16.70
N LYS A 82 -8.74 -8.83 16.95
CA LYS A 82 -8.24 -10.20 16.75
C LYS A 82 -8.89 -11.14 17.73
N LYS A 83 -9.33 -12.28 17.20
CA LYS A 83 -9.86 -13.40 17.99
C LYS A 83 -8.85 -14.51 18.06
N TYR A 84 -8.87 -15.25 19.15
CA TYR A 84 -8.11 -16.47 19.36
C TYR A 84 -9.07 -17.60 19.75
N MET A 85 -8.61 -18.83 19.67
CA MET A 85 -9.37 -20.02 20.02
C MET A 85 -8.82 -20.61 21.31
N GLU A 86 -9.69 -20.84 22.29
CA GLU A 86 -9.38 -21.56 23.50
C GLU A 86 -9.26 -23.08 23.23
N ALA A 87 -8.66 -23.82 24.15
CA ALA A 87 -8.51 -25.26 24.01
C ALA A 87 -9.86 -26.02 23.92
N ASP A 88 -10.93 -25.46 24.44
CA ASP A 88 -12.30 -25.99 24.33
C ASP A 88 -13.00 -25.66 23.02
N GLY A 89 -12.32 -24.93 22.08
CA GLY A 89 -12.84 -24.51 20.80
C GLY A 89 -13.65 -23.21 20.83
N THR A 90 -13.78 -22.56 21.97
CA THR A 90 -14.43 -21.25 22.05
C THR A 90 -13.56 -20.13 21.48
N CYS A 91 -14.17 -19.19 20.73
CA CYS A 91 -13.47 -18.03 20.18
C CYS A 91 -13.69 -16.81 21.09
N LYS A 92 -12.60 -16.18 21.51
CA LYS A 92 -12.60 -14.96 22.33
C LYS A 92 -11.81 -13.85 21.68
N SER A 93 -12.02 -12.61 22.13
CA SER A 93 -11.24 -11.45 21.68
C SER A 93 -9.95 -11.33 22.50
N VAL A 94 -8.82 -11.09 21.83
CA VAL A 94 -7.55 -10.77 22.52
C VAL A 94 -7.70 -9.51 23.38
N ARG A 95 -8.50 -8.53 22.93
CA ARG A 95 -8.76 -7.32 23.69
C ARG A 95 -9.43 -7.56 25.04
N GLU A 96 -10.26 -8.59 25.16
CA GLU A 96 -10.92 -8.94 26.42
C GLU A 96 -9.90 -9.42 27.46
N LEU A 97 -8.82 -10.07 27.04
CA LEU A 97 -7.75 -10.52 27.95
C LEU A 97 -7.03 -9.35 28.64
N THR A 98 -6.94 -8.19 27.99
CA THR A 98 -6.29 -7.02 28.57
C THR A 98 -7.15 -6.28 29.61
N GLN A 99 -8.40 -6.74 29.87
CA GLN A 99 -9.34 -6.09 30.77
C GLN A 99 -9.34 -6.66 32.20
N SER A 100 -8.49 -7.63 32.49
CA SER A 100 -8.36 -8.21 33.83
C SER A 100 -6.93 -8.77 34.06
N ILE A 101 -6.50 -8.82 35.32
CA ILE A 101 -5.20 -9.38 35.69
C ILE A 101 -5.09 -10.84 35.24
N ASP A 102 -6.16 -11.65 35.44
CA ASP A 102 -6.15 -13.06 35.03
C ASP A 102 -6.11 -13.20 33.51
N GLY A 103 -6.79 -12.32 32.78
CA GLY A 103 -6.71 -12.25 31.30
C GLY A 103 -5.31 -11.90 30.82
N VAL A 104 -4.67 -10.89 31.40
CA VAL A 104 -3.28 -10.52 31.08
C VAL A 104 -2.33 -11.70 31.36
N MET A 105 -2.48 -12.37 32.51
CA MET A 105 -1.67 -13.55 32.84
C MET A 105 -1.92 -14.71 31.89
N HIS A 106 -3.16 -14.90 31.44
CA HIS A 106 -3.50 -15.87 30.40
C HIS A 106 -2.81 -15.56 29.08
N LEU A 107 -2.93 -14.29 28.62
CA LEU A 107 -2.28 -13.83 27.39
C LEU A 107 -0.77 -14.06 27.45
N LEU A 108 -0.10 -13.66 28.52
CA LEU A 108 1.34 -13.80 28.70
C LEU A 108 1.79 -15.28 28.66
N ARG A 109 1.05 -16.19 29.31
CA ARG A 109 1.39 -17.61 29.37
C ARG A 109 1.14 -18.31 28.04
N GLU A 110 -0.09 -18.23 27.53
CA GLU A 110 -0.50 -18.99 26.34
C GLU A 110 0.18 -18.53 25.07
N SER A 111 0.55 -17.25 24.98
CA SER A 111 1.36 -16.74 23.85
C SER A 111 2.85 -17.09 23.97
N GLY A 112 3.33 -17.56 25.14
CA GLY A 112 4.75 -17.75 25.39
C GLY A 112 5.53 -16.46 25.73
N LEU A 113 4.88 -15.30 25.68
CA LEU A 113 5.52 -14.00 25.92
C LEU A 113 6.10 -13.90 27.34
N GLN A 114 5.44 -14.55 28.34
CA GLN A 114 5.95 -14.61 29.70
C GLN A 114 7.39 -15.16 29.75
N GLN A 115 7.64 -16.29 29.10
CA GLN A 115 8.97 -16.90 29.07
C GLN A 115 10.00 -16.00 28.41
N VAL A 116 9.63 -15.40 27.27
CA VAL A 116 10.51 -14.49 26.51
C VAL A 116 10.94 -13.29 27.35
N LEU A 117 10.00 -12.71 28.13
CA LEU A 117 10.28 -11.60 29.04
C LEU A 117 11.14 -12.04 30.24
N GLN A 118 10.81 -13.15 30.90
CA GLN A 118 11.56 -13.65 32.06
C GLN A 118 12.98 -14.07 31.70
N GLU A 119 13.19 -14.70 30.54
CA GLU A 119 14.51 -15.06 30.03
C GLU A 119 15.28 -13.85 29.44
N GLN A 120 14.71 -12.68 29.49
CA GLN A 120 15.29 -11.44 28.96
C GLN A 120 15.75 -11.55 27.50
N LYS A 121 14.99 -12.27 26.66
CA LYS A 121 15.19 -12.29 25.21
C LYS A 121 14.87 -10.92 24.59
N ILE A 122 13.87 -10.25 25.16
CA ILE A 122 13.60 -8.83 24.95
C ILE A 122 14.34 -8.05 26.04
N LYS A 123 15.07 -7.02 25.65
CA LYS A 123 15.85 -6.16 26.57
C LYS A 123 15.17 -4.84 26.87
N ASP A 124 14.42 -4.34 25.91
CA ASP A 124 13.60 -3.14 26.00
C ASP A 124 12.37 -3.31 25.10
N THR A 125 11.21 -2.99 25.62
CA THR A 125 9.94 -3.17 24.89
C THR A 125 9.73 -2.09 23.84
N VAL A 126 10.31 -0.90 24.00
CA VAL A 126 10.24 0.19 23.00
C VAL A 126 11.05 -0.20 21.76
N ASP A 127 12.29 -0.65 21.95
CA ASP A 127 13.13 -1.11 20.84
C ASP A 127 12.55 -2.36 20.17
N TYR A 128 11.94 -3.25 20.95
CA TYR A 128 11.30 -4.44 20.45
C TYR A 128 10.06 -4.11 19.60
N ASP A 129 9.22 -3.18 20.06
CA ASP A 129 8.03 -2.73 19.32
C ASP A 129 8.43 -1.98 18.03
N PHE A 130 9.50 -1.19 18.07
CA PHE A 130 10.07 -0.58 16.87
C PHE A 130 10.44 -1.63 15.82
N GLY A 131 11.04 -2.75 16.24
CA GLY A 131 11.33 -3.89 15.37
C GLY A 131 10.05 -4.56 14.83
N ILE A 132 9.02 -4.71 15.66
CA ILE A 132 7.71 -5.23 15.25
C ILE A 132 7.07 -4.32 14.20
N GLU A 133 6.99 -3.01 14.46
CA GLU A 133 6.42 -2.03 13.53
C GLU A 133 7.16 -2.03 12.19
N THR A 134 8.50 -2.17 12.22
CA THR A 134 9.31 -2.33 11.01
C THR A 134 8.91 -3.60 10.23
N GLY A 135 8.68 -4.70 10.93
CA GLY A 135 8.21 -5.96 10.34
C GLY A 135 6.79 -5.85 9.76
N LEU A 136 5.88 -5.21 10.48
CA LEU A 136 4.49 -4.98 10.05
C LEU A 136 4.40 -4.02 8.85
N ASP A 137 5.33 -3.07 8.73
CA ASP A 137 5.41 -2.15 7.61
C ASP A 137 5.71 -2.85 6.28
N THR A 138 6.28 -4.07 6.33
CA THR A 138 6.50 -4.90 5.14
C THR A 138 5.22 -5.16 4.36
N ASN A 139 4.08 -5.33 5.04
CA ASN A 139 2.77 -5.51 4.41
C ASN A 139 2.26 -4.21 3.74
N ALA A 140 2.62 -3.06 4.28
CA ALA A 140 2.26 -1.76 3.70
C ALA A 140 3.00 -1.47 2.38
N ARG A 141 4.15 -2.10 2.11
CA ARG A 141 4.90 -1.95 0.85
C ARG A 141 4.08 -2.31 -0.39
N LYS A 142 3.20 -3.32 -0.31
CA LYS A 142 2.34 -3.71 -1.43
C LYS A 142 1.43 -2.57 -1.87
N ASN A 143 0.91 -1.81 -0.91
CA ASN A 143 0.03 -0.67 -1.19
C ASN A 143 0.85 0.54 -1.67
N ARG A 144 2.06 0.76 -1.14
CA ARG A 144 2.96 1.83 -1.60
C ARG A 144 3.41 1.66 -3.05
N SER A 145 3.52 0.43 -3.55
CA SER A 145 3.99 0.16 -4.92
C SER A 145 3.12 0.83 -6.00
N GLY A 146 1.80 0.84 -5.84
CA GLY A 146 0.88 1.57 -6.74
C GLY A 146 1.10 3.08 -6.66
N HIS A 147 1.11 3.63 -5.44
CA HIS A 147 1.28 5.05 -5.20
C HIS A 147 2.61 5.63 -5.68
N ILE A 148 3.71 4.85 -5.69
CA ILE A 148 4.99 5.34 -6.19
C ILE A 148 4.92 5.68 -7.68
N MET A 149 4.28 4.83 -8.49
CA MET A 149 4.13 5.13 -9.92
C MET A 149 3.27 6.37 -10.14
N GLU A 150 2.17 6.51 -9.42
CA GLU A 150 1.32 7.70 -9.43
C GLU A 150 2.10 8.96 -9.01
N GLN A 151 2.86 8.89 -7.91
CA GLN A 151 3.69 10.01 -7.44
C GLN A 151 4.74 10.42 -8.49
N ARG A 152 5.35 9.43 -9.18
CA ARG A 152 6.33 9.68 -10.22
C ARG A 152 5.72 10.40 -11.42
N VAL A 153 4.53 9.96 -11.85
CA VAL A 153 3.78 10.62 -12.94
C VAL A 153 3.32 12.01 -12.51
N ALA A 154 2.80 12.17 -11.30
CA ALA A 154 2.42 13.46 -10.76
C ALA A 154 3.61 14.45 -10.69
N GLN A 155 4.80 13.95 -10.31
CA GLN A 155 6.02 14.76 -10.32
C GLN A 155 6.36 15.22 -11.75
N LEU A 156 6.33 14.32 -12.73
CA LEU A 156 6.58 14.65 -14.14
C LEU A 156 5.59 15.70 -14.64
N LEU A 157 4.29 15.53 -14.38
CA LEU A 157 3.27 16.50 -14.77
C LEU A 157 3.55 17.90 -14.18
N ARG A 158 3.97 17.99 -12.91
CA ARG A 158 4.36 19.26 -12.28
C ARG A 158 5.63 19.86 -12.88
N GLU A 159 6.64 19.03 -13.18
CA GLU A 159 7.90 19.48 -13.83
C GLU A 159 7.64 20.13 -15.19
N TYR A 160 6.63 19.64 -15.92
CA TYR A 160 6.20 20.20 -17.20
C TYR A 160 5.15 21.31 -17.08
N GLY A 161 4.73 21.68 -15.86
CA GLY A 161 3.71 22.69 -15.62
C GLY A 161 2.31 22.31 -16.10
N ILE A 162 2.02 21.02 -16.23
CA ILE A 162 0.74 20.52 -16.76
C ILE A 162 -0.26 20.41 -15.61
N PRO A 163 -1.43 21.06 -15.68
CA PRO A 163 -2.49 20.91 -14.71
C PRO A 163 -3.09 19.50 -14.79
N PHE A 164 -3.41 18.91 -13.64
CA PHE A 164 -4.06 17.61 -13.56
C PHE A 164 -4.89 17.47 -12.29
N GLU A 165 -5.87 16.57 -12.34
CA GLU A 165 -6.63 16.10 -11.19
C GLU A 165 -6.34 14.61 -10.99
N THR A 166 -6.48 14.12 -9.74
CA THR A 166 -6.26 12.71 -9.40
C THR A 166 -7.53 12.06 -8.90
N GLU A 167 -7.64 10.74 -9.09
CA GLU A 167 -8.73 9.91 -8.55
C GLU A 167 -10.14 10.39 -8.96
N VAL A 168 -10.31 10.87 -10.19
CA VAL A 168 -11.59 11.41 -10.69
C VAL A 168 -12.45 10.28 -11.26
N TYR A 169 -13.72 10.29 -10.89
CA TYR A 169 -14.68 9.28 -11.34
C TYR A 169 -15.32 9.64 -12.68
N SER A 170 -15.60 8.63 -13.51
CA SER A 170 -16.28 8.77 -14.80
C SER A 170 -17.65 9.48 -14.72
N ARG A 171 -18.34 9.36 -13.57
CA ARG A 171 -19.63 10.05 -13.32
C ARG A 171 -19.54 11.58 -13.35
N THR A 172 -18.33 12.14 -13.24
CA THR A 172 -18.11 13.60 -13.41
C THR A 172 -18.57 14.08 -14.79
N TRP A 173 -18.56 13.20 -15.78
CA TRP A 173 -19.03 13.48 -17.13
C TRP A 173 -20.16 12.51 -17.53
N PRO A 174 -21.43 13.00 -17.64
CA PRO A 174 -22.56 12.14 -17.98
C PRO A 174 -22.34 11.29 -19.25
N VAL A 175 -21.73 11.88 -20.29
CA VAL A 175 -21.44 11.19 -21.55
C VAL A 175 -20.47 9.99 -21.35
N LEU A 176 -19.48 10.10 -20.48
CA LEU A 176 -18.58 8.99 -20.16
C LEU A 176 -19.28 7.95 -19.32
N SER A 177 -20.11 8.37 -18.38
CA SER A 177 -20.91 7.46 -17.54
C SER A 177 -21.86 6.60 -18.40
N GLU A 178 -22.52 7.20 -19.39
CA GLU A 178 -23.37 6.47 -20.34
C GLU A 178 -22.58 5.50 -21.21
N THR A 179 -21.41 5.93 -21.72
CA THR A 179 -20.57 5.09 -22.59
C THR A 179 -19.91 3.93 -21.85
N LEU A 180 -19.49 4.14 -20.60
CA LEU A 180 -18.86 3.11 -19.79
C LEU A 180 -19.87 2.16 -19.12
N GLY A 181 -21.13 2.56 -19.05
CA GLY A 181 -22.22 1.74 -18.51
C GLY A 181 -22.28 1.77 -16.99
N THR A 182 -22.72 0.66 -16.37
CA THR A 182 -22.94 0.56 -14.92
C THR A 182 -21.67 0.52 -14.09
N ASP A 183 -20.52 0.27 -14.71
CA ASP A 183 -19.23 0.16 -14.03
C ASP A 183 -18.61 1.56 -13.88
N GLU A 184 -18.75 2.12 -12.68
CA GLU A 184 -18.11 3.39 -12.35
C GLU A 184 -16.58 3.24 -12.39
N LYS A 185 -15.93 3.99 -13.31
CA LYS A 185 -14.48 3.98 -13.44
C LYS A 185 -13.89 5.20 -12.73
N ARG A 186 -12.88 4.98 -11.88
CA ARG A 186 -12.03 6.01 -11.30
C ARG A 186 -10.71 6.03 -12.07
N PHE A 187 -10.35 7.18 -12.61
CA PHE A 187 -9.09 7.40 -13.32
C PHE A 187 -8.01 7.88 -12.36
N ASP A 188 -6.80 7.39 -12.51
CA ASP A 188 -5.66 7.80 -11.68
C ASP A 188 -5.32 9.28 -11.92
N PHE A 189 -5.35 9.73 -13.19
CA PHE A 189 -5.18 11.13 -13.56
C PHE A 189 -6.17 11.57 -14.62
N VAL A 190 -6.56 12.84 -14.51
CA VAL A 190 -7.28 13.59 -15.55
C VAL A 190 -6.42 14.80 -15.92
N ILE A 191 -6.08 14.93 -17.20
CA ILE A 191 -5.21 15.98 -17.73
C ILE A 191 -6.01 16.81 -18.74
N PRO A 192 -6.59 17.95 -18.34
CA PRO A 192 -7.32 18.82 -19.25
C PRO A 192 -6.34 19.61 -20.13
N THR A 193 -6.63 19.64 -21.44
CA THR A 193 -5.95 20.52 -22.40
C THR A 193 -6.99 21.26 -23.25
N PRO A 194 -6.62 22.32 -23.98
CA PRO A 194 -7.59 23.10 -24.78
C PRO A 194 -8.38 22.29 -25.81
N GLY A 195 -7.83 21.21 -26.32
CA GLY A 195 -8.46 20.40 -27.38
C GLY A 195 -8.95 19.04 -26.95
N CYS A 196 -8.52 18.53 -25.76
CA CYS A 196 -8.79 17.18 -25.34
C CYS A 196 -8.58 17.02 -23.82
N THR A 197 -9.36 16.19 -23.18
CA THR A 197 -9.13 15.72 -21.80
C THR A 197 -8.56 14.31 -21.86
N TYR A 198 -7.32 14.14 -21.37
CA TYR A 198 -6.73 12.81 -21.26
C TYR A 198 -7.12 12.15 -19.95
N LEU A 199 -7.63 10.92 -20.04
CA LEU A 199 -8.01 10.07 -18.91
C LEU A 199 -6.93 9.01 -18.76
N ALA A 200 -6.12 9.12 -17.72
CA ALA A 200 -4.93 8.31 -17.58
C ALA A 200 -5.07 7.21 -16.52
N GLU A 201 -4.57 6.04 -16.86
CA GLU A 201 -4.32 4.91 -15.97
C GLU A 201 -2.82 4.68 -15.83
N VAL A 202 -2.38 4.40 -14.62
CA VAL A 202 -0.96 4.33 -14.29
C VAL A 202 -0.66 3.03 -13.53
N ASN A 203 0.33 2.26 -13.98
CA ASN A 203 0.76 1.07 -13.26
C ASN A 203 2.23 0.71 -13.50
N PHE A 204 2.80 -0.02 -12.53
CA PHE A 204 4.15 -0.55 -12.58
C PHE A 204 4.14 -2.03 -12.21
N TYR A 205 4.76 -2.86 -13.05
CA TYR A 205 4.86 -4.29 -12.81
C TYR A 205 6.33 -4.73 -12.79
N SER A 206 6.89 -4.88 -11.59
CA SER A 206 8.25 -5.40 -11.39
C SER A 206 8.37 -6.91 -11.65
N SER A 207 7.26 -7.65 -11.49
CA SER A 207 7.21 -9.11 -11.67
C SER A 207 6.06 -9.52 -12.58
N GLY A 208 6.22 -10.68 -13.24
CA GLY A 208 5.18 -11.26 -14.08
C GLY A 208 3.99 -11.83 -13.31
N GLY A 209 2.92 -12.15 -14.05
CA GLY A 209 1.71 -12.79 -13.50
C GLY A 209 0.53 -12.72 -14.46
N SER A 210 -0.50 -13.54 -14.22
CA SER A 210 -1.72 -13.60 -15.06
C SER A 210 -2.47 -12.26 -15.12
N LYS A 211 -2.42 -11.47 -14.06
CA LYS A 211 -3.05 -10.15 -13.97
C LYS A 211 -2.64 -9.19 -15.11
N LEU A 212 -1.40 -9.31 -15.63
CA LEU A 212 -0.93 -8.44 -16.72
C LEU A 212 -1.75 -8.65 -17.99
N ASN A 213 -2.11 -9.89 -18.31
CA ASN A 213 -2.94 -10.20 -19.48
C ASN A 213 -4.36 -9.61 -19.34
N GLU A 214 -4.91 -9.66 -18.13
CA GLU A 214 -6.23 -9.11 -17.83
C GLU A 214 -6.23 -7.59 -17.96
N VAL A 215 -5.19 -6.92 -17.42
CA VAL A 215 -5.03 -5.46 -17.49
C VAL A 215 -4.87 -5.00 -18.95
N ALA A 216 -4.00 -5.64 -19.74
CA ALA A 216 -3.80 -5.29 -21.13
C ALA A 216 -5.11 -5.37 -21.93
N ARG A 217 -5.92 -6.43 -21.72
CA ARG A 217 -7.23 -6.58 -22.35
C ARG A 217 -8.22 -5.51 -21.89
N ALA A 218 -8.36 -5.34 -20.58
CA ALA A 218 -9.29 -4.37 -20.00
C ALA A 218 -9.02 -2.94 -20.47
N TYR A 219 -7.74 -2.55 -20.57
CA TYR A 219 -7.39 -1.21 -21.02
C TYR A 219 -7.53 -1.03 -22.53
N THR A 220 -7.39 -2.10 -23.32
CA THR A 220 -7.74 -2.05 -24.75
C THR A 220 -9.23 -1.77 -24.93
N GLU A 221 -10.10 -2.49 -24.22
CA GLU A 221 -11.55 -2.28 -24.26
C GLU A 221 -11.94 -0.88 -23.75
N LEU A 222 -11.32 -0.43 -22.64
CA LEU A 222 -11.56 0.89 -22.06
C LEU A 222 -11.12 2.01 -23.01
N SER A 223 -9.96 1.87 -23.65
CA SER A 223 -9.43 2.84 -24.62
C SER A 223 -10.37 3.02 -25.80
N GLN A 224 -10.94 1.93 -26.34
CA GLN A 224 -11.90 1.99 -27.43
C GLN A 224 -13.13 2.82 -27.04
N LYS A 225 -13.75 2.51 -25.90
CA LYS A 225 -14.93 3.23 -25.39
C LYS A 225 -14.68 4.71 -25.16
N ILE A 226 -13.56 5.06 -24.51
CA ILE A 226 -13.25 6.45 -24.20
C ILE A 226 -12.95 7.26 -25.47
N ASN A 227 -12.19 6.68 -26.40
CA ASN A 227 -11.76 7.38 -27.61
C ASN A 227 -12.92 7.58 -28.62
N GLU A 228 -14.08 6.90 -28.45
CA GLU A 228 -15.31 7.16 -29.21
C GLU A 228 -16.03 8.42 -28.70
N VAL A 229 -15.71 8.90 -27.49
CA VAL A 229 -16.33 10.09 -26.90
C VAL A 229 -15.55 11.35 -27.30
N ALA A 230 -16.18 12.25 -28.04
CA ALA A 230 -15.54 13.48 -28.48
C ALA A 230 -14.99 14.30 -27.30
N GLY A 231 -13.75 14.76 -27.42
CA GLY A 231 -13.07 15.55 -26.39
C GLY A 231 -12.36 14.74 -25.31
N PHE A 232 -12.39 13.41 -25.37
CA PHE A 232 -11.67 12.55 -24.43
C PHE A 232 -10.72 11.62 -25.15
N THR A 233 -9.60 11.31 -24.51
CA THR A 233 -8.63 10.32 -25.00
C THR A 233 -8.06 9.52 -23.84
N PHE A 234 -8.02 8.21 -23.98
CA PHE A 234 -7.41 7.32 -23.01
C PHE A 234 -5.88 7.37 -23.11
N LEU A 235 -5.22 7.52 -21.98
CA LEU A 235 -3.77 7.51 -21.84
C LEU A 235 -3.36 6.39 -20.89
N TRP A 236 -2.51 5.48 -21.35
CA TRP A 236 -1.96 4.44 -20.52
C TRP A 236 -0.47 4.66 -20.25
N ILE A 237 -0.12 4.84 -18.97
CA ILE A 237 1.27 4.98 -18.53
C ILE A 237 1.64 3.72 -17.77
N THR A 238 2.45 2.85 -18.38
CA THR A 238 2.82 1.57 -17.80
C THR A 238 4.31 1.31 -17.91
N ASP A 239 4.91 0.73 -16.87
CA ASP A 239 6.33 0.42 -16.86
C ASP A 239 6.58 -0.87 -16.05
N GLY A 240 7.82 -1.34 -16.06
CA GLY A 240 8.28 -2.48 -15.30
C GLY A 240 8.56 -3.72 -16.14
N LYS A 241 9.71 -4.36 -15.90
CA LYS A 241 10.16 -5.57 -16.63
C LYS A 241 9.25 -6.79 -16.43
N GLY A 242 8.30 -6.75 -15.49
CA GLY A 242 7.27 -7.77 -15.37
C GLY A 242 6.47 -8.00 -16.66
N TRP A 243 6.32 -6.97 -17.49
CA TRP A 243 5.68 -7.04 -18.80
C TRP A 243 6.35 -7.99 -19.79
N LEU A 244 7.64 -8.32 -19.60
CA LEU A 244 8.34 -9.28 -20.47
C LEU A 244 7.69 -10.67 -20.40
N SER A 245 7.06 -11.04 -19.29
CA SER A 245 6.31 -12.29 -19.13
C SER A 245 4.97 -12.32 -19.89
N ALA A 246 4.43 -11.14 -20.21
CA ALA A 246 3.17 -10.96 -20.92
C ALA A 246 3.36 -10.19 -22.26
N ARG A 247 4.56 -10.28 -22.84
CA ARG A 247 4.99 -9.49 -24.01
C ARG A 247 3.99 -9.48 -25.14
N ASN A 248 3.43 -10.63 -25.50
CA ASN A 248 2.50 -10.72 -26.64
C ASN A 248 1.20 -9.91 -26.36
N LYS A 249 0.67 -10.02 -25.14
CA LYS A 249 -0.54 -9.29 -24.75
C LYS A 249 -0.29 -7.78 -24.64
N LEU A 250 0.86 -7.39 -24.13
CA LEU A 250 1.28 -6.00 -24.17
C LEU A 250 1.43 -5.48 -25.61
N GLN A 251 1.99 -6.27 -26.52
CA GLN A 251 2.13 -5.90 -27.92
C GLN A 251 0.79 -5.70 -28.61
N GLU A 252 -0.18 -6.59 -28.38
CA GLU A 252 -1.55 -6.44 -28.87
C GLU A 252 -2.17 -5.13 -28.36
N ALA A 253 -2.07 -4.85 -27.06
CA ALA A 253 -2.59 -3.63 -26.46
C ALA A 253 -1.84 -2.37 -26.97
N TYR A 254 -0.52 -2.43 -27.10
CA TYR A 254 0.31 -1.34 -27.62
C TYR A 254 -0.06 -0.95 -29.05
N ALA A 255 -0.46 -1.92 -29.87
CA ALA A 255 -0.93 -1.68 -31.22
C ALA A 255 -2.36 -1.09 -31.28
N ALA A 256 -3.21 -1.47 -30.32
CA ALA A 256 -4.61 -1.08 -30.27
C ALA A 256 -4.87 0.25 -29.56
N ILE A 257 -4.10 0.54 -28.51
CA ILE A 257 -4.23 1.78 -27.72
C ILE A 257 -3.33 2.86 -28.32
N PRO A 258 -3.89 4.02 -28.72
CA PRO A 258 -3.12 5.07 -29.39
C PRO A 258 -2.02 5.71 -28.54
N LEU A 259 -2.22 5.79 -27.21
CA LEU A 259 -1.34 6.48 -26.28
C LEU A 259 -0.92 5.53 -25.15
N VAL A 260 0.20 4.83 -25.34
CA VAL A 260 0.84 3.99 -24.33
C VAL A 260 2.28 4.47 -24.13
N TYR A 261 2.60 4.82 -22.91
CA TYR A 261 3.93 5.33 -22.55
C TYR A 261 4.52 4.60 -21.33
N ASN A 262 5.84 4.54 -21.27
CA ASN A 262 6.58 4.23 -20.06
C ASN A 262 7.15 5.50 -19.41
N LEU A 263 7.82 5.40 -18.28
CA LEU A 263 8.40 6.56 -17.56
C LEU A 263 9.46 7.33 -18.38
N THR A 264 10.05 6.68 -19.37
CA THR A 264 11.02 7.30 -20.29
C THR A 264 10.31 8.04 -21.41
N SER A 265 9.43 7.34 -22.14
CA SER A 265 8.78 7.87 -23.34
C SER A 265 7.65 8.88 -23.08
N ILE A 266 7.09 8.91 -21.86
CA ILE A 266 6.04 9.87 -21.50
C ILE A 266 6.51 11.33 -21.62
N ARG A 267 7.81 11.60 -21.48
CA ARG A 267 8.39 12.94 -21.56
C ARG A 267 8.16 13.60 -22.92
N ASP A 268 8.22 12.83 -24.01
CA ASP A 268 7.95 13.31 -25.35
C ASP A 268 6.49 13.74 -25.51
N PHE A 269 5.57 12.95 -24.95
CA PHE A 269 4.15 13.29 -24.93
C PHE A 269 3.89 14.55 -24.11
N LEU A 270 4.45 14.66 -22.89
CA LEU A 270 4.27 15.84 -22.05
C LEU A 270 4.80 17.11 -22.73
N SER A 271 5.95 17.04 -23.40
CA SER A 271 6.48 18.14 -24.20
C SER A 271 5.52 18.56 -25.33
N SER A 272 4.84 17.60 -25.95
CA SER A 272 3.93 17.89 -27.09
C SER A 272 2.61 18.55 -26.70
N ILE A 273 2.15 18.37 -25.45
CA ILE A 273 0.90 18.98 -24.97
C ILE A 273 1.12 20.30 -24.23
N THR A 274 2.39 20.69 -24.00
CA THR A 274 2.77 21.99 -23.44
C THR A 274 3.20 23.01 -24.53
N ALA A 275 3.44 22.57 -25.74
CA ALA A 275 3.77 23.41 -26.90
C ALA A 275 2.51 23.97 -27.53
#